data_4faac8d3be19cb91bd70ad7139606966
#
_entry.id   4faac8d3be19cb91bd70ad7139606966
#
_cell.length_a   1.000
_cell.length_b   1.000
_cell.length_c   1.000
_cell.angle_alpha   90.00
_cell.angle_beta   90.00
_cell.angle_gamma   90.00
#
_symmetry.space_group_name_H-M   'P 1'
#
loop_
_entity.id
_entity.type
_entity.pdbx_description
1 polymer ?
#
loop_
_entity_poly.entity_id
_entity_poly.type
_entity_poly.pdbx_seq_one_letter_code
_entity_poly.pdbx_strand_id
1 'polypeptide(L)'
;MPIHITEEGKIVYYAYPNGDRVPDFSYCGYQRSEHPIPYIEAKVYVHPPQGDATAVIQRAIDYVSSLPLQDNQFRGAIQLLPGIYHIEGQLLIRKSGIVLRGSGCNASGGTVLQAKGFTKNELIRILGYDNAKTSDSLKVSDKYVPVNATFIPLAS
;
A
#
# COMPACT_ATOMS: atom_id res chain seq x y z
N MET A 1 30.93 -8.14 -3.78
CA MET A 1 29.53 -8.21 -3.33
C MET A 1 28.77 -7.06 -3.96
N PRO A 2 27.52 -7.22 -4.39
CA PRO A 2 26.75 -6.12 -5.03
C PRO A 2 26.25 -5.09 -4.04
N ILE A 3 26.36 -5.32 -2.75
CA ILE A 3 25.95 -4.43 -1.67
C ILE A 3 27.10 -4.30 -0.68
N HIS A 4 27.39 -3.07 -0.29
CA HIS A 4 28.38 -2.74 0.72
C HIS A 4 27.75 -1.79 1.76
N ILE A 5 28.09 -1.97 3.02
CA ILE A 5 27.73 -1.05 4.11
C ILE A 5 28.98 -0.26 4.46
N THR A 6 28.92 1.08 4.33
CA THR A 6 30.02 1.97 4.70
C THR A 6 30.24 1.98 6.21
N GLU A 7 31.36 2.50 6.67
CA GLU A 7 31.64 2.69 8.11
C GLU A 7 30.60 3.59 8.79
N GLU A 8 29.97 4.47 8.04
CA GLU A 8 28.87 5.35 8.48
C GLU A 8 27.49 4.65 8.50
N GLY A 9 27.43 3.34 8.16
CA GLY A 9 26.19 2.56 8.11
C GLY A 9 25.33 2.78 6.86
N LYS A 10 25.85 3.46 5.83
CA LYS A 10 25.13 3.70 4.57
C LYS A 10 25.25 2.49 3.65
N ILE A 11 24.14 2.08 3.07
CA ILE A 11 24.10 1.02 2.07
C ILE A 11 24.47 1.58 0.69
N VAL A 12 25.45 0.96 0.03
CA VAL A 12 25.88 1.30 -1.33
C VAL A 12 25.61 0.11 -2.25
N TYR A 13 24.95 0.36 -3.37
CA TYR A 13 24.61 -0.64 -4.38
C TYR A 13 25.54 -0.48 -5.58
N TYR A 14 26.34 -1.51 -5.85
CA TYR A 14 27.22 -1.52 -7.01
C TYR A 14 26.50 -2.14 -8.23
N ALA A 15 26.82 -1.61 -9.41
CA ALA A 15 26.35 -2.21 -10.65
C ALA A 15 27.17 -3.46 -11.01
N TYR A 16 26.52 -4.44 -11.58
CA TYR A 16 27.16 -5.55 -12.26
C TYR A 16 27.78 -5.07 -13.59
N PRO A 17 28.67 -5.86 -14.24
CA PRO A 17 29.30 -5.47 -15.50
C PRO A 17 28.30 -5.15 -16.64
N ASN A 18 27.11 -5.74 -16.63
CA ASN A 18 26.02 -5.47 -17.56
C ASN A 18 25.17 -4.24 -17.16
N GLY A 19 25.51 -3.56 -16.08
CA GLY A 19 24.81 -2.39 -15.56
C GLY A 19 23.67 -2.68 -14.57
N ASP A 20 23.28 -3.94 -14.38
CA ASP A 20 22.24 -4.31 -13.41
C ASP A 20 22.65 -3.97 -11.97
N ARG A 21 21.68 -3.59 -11.15
CA ARG A 21 21.86 -3.32 -9.71
C ARG A 21 20.80 -4.05 -8.90
N VAL A 22 21.13 -4.37 -7.67
CA VAL A 22 20.12 -4.79 -6.70
C VAL A 22 19.14 -3.64 -6.46
N PRO A 23 17.83 -3.86 -6.51
CA PRO A 23 16.86 -2.81 -6.25
C PRO A 23 17.03 -2.20 -4.86
N ASP A 24 16.98 -0.87 -4.80
CA ASP A 24 17.01 -0.13 -3.55
C ASP A 24 15.57 0.11 -3.08
N PHE A 25 15.20 -0.54 -1.99
CA PHE A 25 13.87 -0.44 -1.38
C PHE A 25 13.78 0.61 -0.25
N SER A 26 14.81 1.41 -0.04
CA SER A 26 14.83 2.43 1.02
C SER A 26 13.72 3.47 0.87
N TYR A 27 13.22 3.65 -0.36
CA TYR A 27 12.17 4.61 -0.69
C TYR A 27 10.80 3.98 -0.92
N CYS A 28 10.58 2.75 -0.45
CA CYS A 28 9.32 2.02 -0.69
C CYS A 28 8.19 2.35 0.29
N GLY A 29 8.48 3.05 1.39
CA GLY A 29 7.50 3.38 2.43
C GLY A 29 6.63 4.58 2.08
N TYR A 30 5.75 4.94 3.02
CA TYR A 30 4.92 6.14 2.95
C TYR A 30 5.81 7.37 2.69
N GLN A 31 5.39 8.20 1.71
CA GLN A 31 6.16 9.38 1.30
C GLN A 31 7.66 9.08 1.10
N ARG A 32 7.98 7.97 0.40
CA ARG A 32 9.35 7.50 0.16
C ARG A 32 10.15 7.20 1.45
N SER A 33 9.48 6.86 2.54
CA SER A 33 10.07 6.69 3.87
C SER A 33 10.71 7.95 4.47
N GLU A 34 10.47 9.12 3.87
CA GLU A 34 11.00 10.40 4.34
C GLU A 34 10.14 11.05 5.42
N HIS A 35 8.90 10.62 5.56
CA HIS A 35 7.94 11.14 6.53
C HIS A 35 7.31 10.03 7.36
N PRO A 36 7.05 10.27 8.65
CA PRO A 36 6.29 9.32 9.46
C PRO A 36 4.86 9.18 8.95
N ILE A 37 4.29 7.99 9.09
CA ILE A 37 2.87 7.78 8.78
C ILE A 37 2.04 8.64 9.74
N PRO A 38 1.19 9.57 9.24
CA PRO A 38 0.45 10.48 10.08
C PRO A 38 -0.63 9.75 10.89
N TYR A 39 -0.86 10.21 12.11
CA TYR A 39 -2.01 9.77 12.86
C TYR A 39 -3.27 10.51 12.36
N ILE A 40 -4.22 9.74 11.82
CA ILE A 40 -5.51 10.27 11.35
C ILE A 40 -6.60 9.89 12.34
N GLU A 41 -7.42 10.87 12.72
CA GLU A 41 -8.55 10.68 13.64
C GLU A 41 -9.54 9.65 13.10
N ALA A 42 -9.97 8.73 13.96
CA ALA A 42 -10.98 7.74 13.62
C ALA A 42 -12.36 8.41 13.52
N LYS A 43 -13.04 8.21 12.40
CA LYS A 43 -14.43 8.62 12.19
C LYS A 43 -15.41 7.50 12.48
N VAL A 44 -14.94 6.26 12.45
CA VAL A 44 -15.72 5.06 12.75
C VAL A 44 -14.88 4.08 13.56
N TYR A 45 -15.51 3.50 14.58
CA TYR A 45 -14.97 2.38 15.34
C TYR A 45 -15.78 1.13 15.03
N VAL A 46 -15.11 0.05 14.65
CA VAL A 46 -15.75 -1.22 14.31
C VAL A 46 -15.36 -2.27 15.33
N HIS A 47 -16.34 -2.90 15.95
CA HIS A 47 -16.17 -4.08 16.80
C HIS A 47 -16.17 -5.34 15.96
N PRO A 48 -15.46 -6.40 16.36
CA PRO A 48 -15.54 -7.69 15.67
C PRO A 48 -16.97 -8.25 15.83
N PRO A 49 -17.70 -8.45 14.71
CA PRO A 49 -19.04 -9.05 14.78
C PRO A 49 -18.96 -10.55 14.97
N GLN A 50 -20.10 -11.17 15.34
CA GLN A 50 -20.25 -12.61 15.20
C GLN A 50 -20.45 -12.97 13.71
N GLY A 51 -19.61 -13.88 13.20
CA GLY A 51 -19.65 -14.32 11.80
C GLY A 51 -18.89 -13.41 10.83
N ASP A 52 -19.44 -13.24 9.62
CA ASP A 52 -18.79 -12.47 8.55
C ASP A 52 -18.75 -10.97 8.81
N ALA A 53 -17.56 -10.41 8.87
CA ALA A 53 -17.32 -8.99 9.07
C ALA A 53 -17.26 -8.17 7.77
N THR A 54 -17.34 -8.81 6.59
CA THR A 54 -17.16 -8.14 5.31
C THR A 54 -18.09 -6.95 5.15
N ALA A 55 -19.39 -7.15 5.34
CA ALA A 55 -20.39 -6.11 5.14
C ALA A 55 -20.27 -4.97 6.17
N VAL A 56 -19.88 -5.27 7.41
CA VAL A 56 -19.73 -4.26 8.47
C VAL A 56 -18.54 -3.35 8.17
N ILE A 57 -17.39 -3.93 7.81
CA ILE A 57 -16.19 -3.16 7.48
C ILE A 57 -16.40 -2.38 6.17
N GLN A 58 -17.05 -3.00 5.16
CA GLN A 58 -17.32 -2.32 3.90
C GLN A 58 -18.21 -1.08 4.10
N ARG A 59 -19.27 -1.17 4.90
CA ARG A 59 -20.11 0.00 5.24
C ARG A 59 -19.33 1.10 5.93
N ALA A 60 -18.39 0.77 6.81
CA ALA A 60 -17.51 1.76 7.43
C ALA A 60 -16.58 2.43 6.40
N ILE A 61 -16.03 1.65 5.45
CA ILE A 61 -15.24 2.17 4.32
C ILE A 61 -16.09 3.11 3.46
N ASP A 62 -17.31 2.71 3.11
CA ASP A 62 -18.22 3.48 2.26
C ASP A 62 -18.63 4.79 2.95
N TYR A 63 -18.91 4.75 4.26
CA TYR A 63 -19.22 5.95 5.04
C TYR A 63 -18.04 6.93 5.03
N VAL A 64 -16.81 6.49 5.39
CA VAL A 64 -15.65 7.38 5.37
C VAL A 64 -15.34 7.87 3.95
N SER A 65 -15.60 7.04 2.93
CA SER A 65 -15.49 7.43 1.52
C SER A 65 -16.43 8.57 1.12
N SER A 66 -17.58 8.70 1.78
CA SER A 66 -18.56 9.75 1.52
C SER A 66 -18.20 11.09 2.16
N LEU A 67 -17.31 11.09 3.16
CA LEU A 67 -16.88 12.32 3.83
C LEU A 67 -16.03 13.19 2.88
N PRO A 68 -16.03 14.52 3.08
CA PRO A 68 -15.18 15.41 2.30
C PRO A 68 -13.70 15.13 2.57
N LEU A 69 -12.87 15.36 1.56
CA LEU A 69 -11.43 15.38 1.72
C LEU A 69 -11.03 16.62 2.53
N GLN A 70 -10.22 16.43 3.58
CA GLN A 70 -9.73 17.52 4.41
C GLN A 70 -8.43 18.12 3.81
N ASP A 71 -7.96 19.25 4.34
CA ASP A 71 -6.74 19.91 3.89
C ASP A 71 -5.50 19.02 3.98
N ASN A 72 -5.46 18.11 4.94
CA ASN A 72 -4.41 17.11 5.09
C ASN A 72 -4.49 15.94 4.10
N GLN A 73 -5.40 15.99 3.12
CA GLN A 73 -5.65 14.96 2.10
C GLN A 73 -6.24 13.65 2.64
N PHE A 74 -6.79 13.65 3.86
CA PHE A 74 -7.49 12.50 4.41
C PHE A 74 -8.98 12.78 4.62
N ARG A 75 -9.80 11.73 4.55
CA ARG A 75 -11.23 11.74 4.88
C ARG A 75 -11.48 11.30 6.31
N GLY A 76 -10.61 10.45 6.81
CA GLY A 76 -10.65 9.92 8.16
C GLY A 76 -10.14 8.48 8.25
N ALA A 77 -10.05 7.99 9.47
CA ALA A 77 -9.70 6.60 9.72
C ALA A 77 -10.91 5.77 10.16
N ILE A 78 -10.88 4.49 9.77
CA ILE A 78 -11.71 3.42 10.32
C ILE A 78 -10.85 2.66 11.31
N GLN A 79 -11.20 2.70 12.58
CA GLN A 79 -10.48 1.98 13.64
C GLN A 79 -11.15 0.64 13.87
N LEU A 80 -10.48 -0.45 13.53
CA LEU A 80 -10.89 -1.79 13.92
C LEU A 80 -10.40 -2.06 15.33
N LEU A 81 -11.33 -2.32 16.25
CA LEU A 81 -11.02 -2.62 17.64
C LEU A 81 -10.39 -4.01 17.78
N PRO A 82 -9.78 -4.33 18.91
CA PRO A 82 -9.14 -5.62 19.13
C PRO A 82 -10.10 -6.80 18.86
N GLY A 83 -9.61 -7.83 18.22
CA GLY A 83 -10.34 -9.07 17.98
C GLY A 83 -10.13 -9.65 16.59
N ILE A 84 -10.83 -10.75 16.31
CA ILE A 84 -10.74 -11.47 15.02
C ILE A 84 -11.96 -11.11 14.17
N TYR A 85 -11.68 -10.67 12.95
CA TYR A 85 -12.68 -10.33 11.94
C TYR A 85 -12.62 -11.40 10.84
N HIS A 86 -13.62 -12.23 10.76
CA HIS A 86 -13.74 -13.20 9.67
C HIS A 86 -14.25 -12.49 8.41
N ILE A 87 -13.55 -12.62 7.32
CA ILE A 87 -13.86 -11.98 6.04
C ILE A 87 -14.13 -13.08 5.00
N GLU A 88 -15.38 -13.19 4.57
CA GLU A 88 -15.79 -14.16 3.54
C GLU A 88 -15.77 -13.54 2.14
N GLY A 89 -15.96 -12.25 2.05
CA GLY A 89 -15.90 -11.48 0.81
C GLY A 89 -14.60 -10.74 0.60
N GLN A 90 -14.69 -9.60 -0.06
CA GLN A 90 -13.56 -8.70 -0.37
C GLN A 90 -13.89 -7.30 0.15
N LEU A 91 -12.89 -6.63 0.74
CA LEU A 91 -12.97 -5.22 1.13
C LEU A 91 -12.46 -4.35 -0.02
N LEU A 92 -13.26 -3.37 -0.44
CA LEU A 92 -12.94 -2.49 -1.56
C LEU A 92 -12.76 -1.05 -1.10
N ILE A 93 -11.61 -0.47 -1.39
CA ILE A 93 -11.30 0.94 -1.15
C ILE A 93 -11.13 1.62 -2.52
N ARG A 94 -12.06 2.52 -2.89
CA ARG A 94 -12.12 3.17 -4.20
C ARG A 94 -11.86 4.68 -4.15
N LYS A 95 -11.70 5.24 -2.97
CA LYS A 95 -11.48 6.68 -2.76
C LYS A 95 -10.16 6.91 -2.02
N SER A 96 -9.46 7.97 -2.40
CA SER A 96 -8.26 8.42 -1.68
C SER A 96 -8.61 9.00 -0.30
N GLY A 97 -7.62 9.05 0.58
CA GLY A 97 -7.73 9.68 1.90
C GLY A 97 -8.42 8.84 2.96
N ILE A 98 -8.53 7.53 2.79
CA ILE A 98 -9.09 6.60 3.75
C ILE A 98 -7.97 5.85 4.46
N VAL A 99 -8.07 5.75 5.77
CA VAL A 99 -7.15 4.95 6.60
C VAL A 99 -7.93 3.81 7.23
N LEU A 100 -7.53 2.58 6.97
CA LEU A 100 -8.00 1.39 7.69
C LEU A 100 -6.92 1.01 8.71
N ARG A 101 -7.26 1.08 10.00
CA ARG A 101 -6.30 0.90 11.08
C ARG A 101 -6.80 -0.13 12.09
N GLY A 102 -5.95 -1.08 12.42
CA GLY A 102 -6.16 -2.02 13.52
C GLY A 102 -5.66 -1.48 14.87
N SER A 103 -5.85 -2.26 15.91
CA SER A 103 -5.42 -1.95 17.28
C SER A 103 -4.10 -2.62 17.68
N GLY A 104 -3.27 -2.92 16.70
CA GLY A 104 -1.97 -3.56 16.88
C GLY A 104 -1.93 -5.00 16.34
N CYS A 105 -0.74 -5.59 16.34
CA CYS A 105 -0.47 -6.92 15.78
C CYS A 105 -0.30 -8.02 16.85
N ASN A 106 -0.55 -7.72 18.13
CA ASN A 106 -0.41 -8.70 19.20
C ASN A 106 -1.57 -9.70 19.22
N ALA A 107 -1.27 -10.97 19.43
CA ALA A 107 -2.27 -12.03 19.47
C ALA A 107 -3.30 -11.87 20.61
N SER A 108 -2.93 -11.21 21.71
CA SER A 108 -3.77 -11.03 22.91
C SER A 108 -4.51 -9.70 23.01
N GLY A 109 -4.39 -8.80 22.03
CA GLY A 109 -5.02 -7.48 22.09
C GLY A 109 -4.99 -6.70 20.80
N GLY A 110 -4.56 -7.33 19.72
CA GLY A 110 -4.50 -6.75 18.40
C GLY A 110 -5.74 -7.03 17.54
N THR A 111 -5.69 -6.56 16.31
CA THR A 111 -6.74 -6.78 15.30
C THR A 111 -6.24 -7.80 14.27
N VAL A 112 -7.02 -8.85 14.06
CA VAL A 112 -6.72 -9.88 13.07
C VAL A 112 -7.83 -9.89 12.01
N LEU A 113 -7.47 -9.66 10.76
CA LEU A 113 -8.35 -9.90 9.60
C LEU A 113 -8.07 -11.33 9.09
N GLN A 114 -9.05 -12.19 9.22
CA GLN A 114 -8.93 -13.59 8.82
C GLN A 114 -9.79 -13.85 7.59
N ALA A 115 -9.15 -14.07 6.43
CA ALA A 115 -9.85 -14.52 5.24
C ALA A 115 -10.46 -15.91 5.46
N LYS A 116 -11.70 -16.07 5.06
CA LYS A 116 -12.45 -17.32 5.05
C LYS A 116 -12.75 -17.75 3.61
N GLY A 117 -12.91 -19.05 3.40
CA GLY A 117 -13.22 -19.60 2.08
C GLY A 117 -12.03 -20.25 1.39
N PHE A 118 -12.32 -20.92 0.27
CA PHE A 118 -11.35 -21.70 -0.49
C PHE A 118 -11.01 -21.05 -1.85
N THR A 119 -11.57 -19.90 -2.14
CA THR A 119 -11.34 -19.18 -3.41
C THR A 119 -10.10 -18.29 -3.28
N LYS A 120 -9.31 -18.22 -4.35
CA LYS A 120 -8.15 -17.33 -4.44
C LYS A 120 -8.63 -15.90 -4.67
N ASN A 121 -8.94 -15.19 -3.58
CA ASN A 121 -9.40 -13.81 -3.61
C ASN A 121 -8.44 -12.88 -2.85
N GLU A 122 -8.34 -11.64 -3.30
CA GLU A 122 -7.67 -10.57 -2.58
C GLU A 122 -8.56 -10.14 -1.41
N LEU A 123 -8.02 -10.15 -0.19
CA LEU A 123 -8.76 -9.77 1.01
C LEU A 123 -9.13 -8.27 1.01
N ILE A 124 -8.17 -7.42 0.64
CA ILE A 124 -8.35 -5.97 0.52
C ILE A 124 -7.88 -5.55 -0.86
N ARG A 125 -8.74 -4.85 -1.58
CA ARG A 125 -8.42 -4.31 -2.89
C ARG A 125 -8.57 -2.79 -2.89
N ILE A 126 -7.46 -2.13 -3.22
CA ILE A 126 -7.41 -0.68 -3.38
C ILE A 126 -7.42 -0.39 -4.87
N LEU A 127 -8.45 0.32 -5.35
CA LEU A 127 -8.68 0.57 -6.76
C LEU A 127 -8.73 2.07 -7.02
N GLY A 128 -7.93 2.51 -7.99
CA GLY A 128 -8.11 3.82 -8.64
C GLY A 128 -9.03 3.71 -9.85
N TYR A 129 -9.26 4.84 -10.50
CA TYR A 129 -9.84 4.87 -11.83
C TYR A 129 -8.71 4.83 -12.84
N ASP A 130 -8.78 3.91 -13.78
CA ASP A 130 -7.89 3.92 -14.95
C ASP A 130 -8.40 4.96 -15.93
N ASN A 131 -7.87 6.17 -15.81
CA ASN A 131 -8.09 7.27 -16.74
C ASN A 131 -6.80 7.65 -17.49
N ALA A 132 -5.82 6.76 -17.48
CA ALA A 132 -4.59 6.95 -18.20
C ALA A 132 -4.89 7.02 -19.71
N LYS A 133 -4.39 8.07 -20.35
CA LYS A 133 -4.42 8.19 -21.82
C LYS A 133 -3.02 7.83 -22.31
N THR A 134 -2.95 6.90 -23.24
CA THR A 134 -1.71 6.64 -23.96
C THR A 134 -1.50 7.77 -24.97
N SER A 135 -0.32 8.37 -24.95
CA SER A 135 0.17 9.24 -26.03
C SER A 135 1.01 8.42 -27.01
N ASP A 136 1.75 9.09 -27.87
CA ASP A 136 2.66 8.43 -28.80
C ASP A 136 3.70 7.58 -28.07
N SER A 137 3.99 6.41 -28.64
CA SER A 137 5.03 5.54 -28.11
C SER A 137 6.40 5.96 -28.61
N LEU A 138 7.36 6.06 -27.70
CA LEU A 138 8.76 6.29 -28.04
C LEU A 138 9.53 4.96 -27.93
N LYS A 139 10.40 4.71 -28.90
CA LYS A 139 11.26 3.53 -28.85
C LYS A 139 12.43 3.75 -27.89
N VAL A 140 12.74 2.73 -27.09
CA VAL A 140 13.99 2.70 -26.35
C VAL A 140 15.13 2.45 -27.34
N SER A 141 16.19 3.27 -27.32
CA SER A 141 17.32 3.15 -28.24
C SER A 141 18.27 2.02 -27.88
N ASP A 142 18.36 1.68 -26.61
CA ASP A 142 19.23 0.62 -26.13
C ASP A 142 18.66 -0.78 -26.37
N LYS A 143 19.54 -1.72 -26.71
CA LYS A 143 19.19 -3.13 -26.85
C LYS A 143 18.88 -3.81 -25.54
N TYR A 144 19.39 -3.27 -24.43
CA TYR A 144 19.22 -3.79 -23.09
C TYR A 144 19.11 -2.63 -22.10
N VAL A 145 18.06 -2.64 -21.29
CA VAL A 145 17.88 -1.71 -20.16
C VAL A 145 18.20 -2.48 -18.89
N PRO A 146 19.26 -2.09 -18.16
CA PRO A 146 19.64 -2.78 -16.94
C PRO A 146 18.54 -2.77 -15.88
N VAL A 147 18.49 -3.80 -15.05
CA VAL A 147 17.60 -3.83 -13.88
C VAL A 147 17.93 -2.66 -12.97
N ASN A 148 16.90 -1.95 -12.51
CA ASN A 148 17.02 -0.74 -11.68
C ASN A 148 17.81 0.41 -12.34
N ALA A 149 17.71 0.54 -13.66
CA ALA A 149 18.24 1.68 -14.39
C ALA A 149 17.50 2.97 -13.96
N THR A 150 18.25 4.03 -13.70
CA THR A 150 17.69 5.36 -13.36
C THR A 150 17.56 6.27 -14.59
N PHE A 151 18.06 5.81 -15.74
CA PHE A 151 18.03 6.51 -17.01
C PHE A 151 17.76 5.51 -18.13
N ILE A 152 16.86 5.84 -19.05
CA ILE A 152 16.52 5.04 -20.23
C ILE A 152 16.60 5.95 -21.46
N PRO A 153 17.55 5.73 -22.38
CA PRO A 153 17.66 6.53 -23.58
C PRO A 153 16.53 6.20 -24.57
N LEU A 154 15.95 7.22 -25.14
CA LEU A 154 14.88 7.11 -26.12
C LEU A 154 15.42 7.44 -27.52
N ALA A 155 14.91 6.76 -28.55
CA ALA A 155 15.16 7.12 -29.92
C ALA A 155 14.44 8.44 -30.25
N SER A 156 15.16 9.35 -30.93
CA SER A 156 14.61 10.60 -31.46
C SER A 156 13.76 10.36 -32.70
#